data_02b332acf7609bffae16ac3689ed0ca7
#
_entry.id   02b332acf7609bffae16ac3689ed0ca7
#
_cell.length_a   1.000
_cell.length_b   1.000
_cell.length_c   1.000
_cell.angle_alpha   90.00
_cell.angle_beta   90.00
_cell.angle_gamma   90.00
#
_symmetry.space_group_name_H-M   'P 1'
#
loop_
_entity.id
_entity.type
_entity.pdbx_description
1 polymer ?
#
loop_
_entity_poly.entity_id
_entity_poly.type
_entity_poly.pdbx_seq_one_letter_code
_entity_poly.pdbx_strand_id
1 'polypeptide(L)'
;MSRPDRVGVIGAGFAGLSSAKVLRAMGFEVVVFDASPDVGGVWSRTRRYPGLTTQNGKHSYALSDHPMPAHYPEWPTGEQVQQYLESYADRFALWEVVRLRTRVVHAALDEQRPGWTLQLRDEATGAELDDVEVDHLVVGNGIFSIPSLPDYPGADEFAAAGGRLCSVSDVDDLDQVAGKHVIVVGYGKSACDAAAVFSDDAASVDLVARQLLWKIPRKLGGFLNYKYLLLTRLGEGLFRYLRPVRFEKVLHGPGRPVRNAMLASIQALITRQLRLRELGLVPNGPLERIARSTVSLATDRLYSGVADGTIGLHRDTRIVRLLGRDGRPSAELADGTVLPADVVVCGTGWHQEIPFLNTELQDRITDEHGNFALYSQILPHDVPALTFCGYNSSFFSPLSAEIAAWWIGAHLTGHLTLPTEERRRAVTAEKLAWMDERTEGRHARGTNVVPFSIHNIDELLADLGVGVGRRERFAEWLRPLDPSAYAAVGQEIIERARRSRPAETGSASNRGSEGVPVRSLYEAG
;
A
#
# COMPACT_ATOMS: atom_id res chain seq x y z
N MET A 1 30.63 -7.13 1.11
CA MET A 1 29.79 -8.13 0.41
C MET A 1 30.10 -8.06 -1.08
N SER A 2 30.25 -9.19 -1.76
CA SER A 2 30.28 -9.21 -3.22
C SER A 2 28.94 -8.69 -3.75
N ARG A 3 28.96 -8.02 -4.89
CA ARG A 3 27.75 -7.56 -5.56
C ARG A 3 26.93 -8.79 -5.99
N PRO A 4 25.60 -8.86 -5.72
CA PRO A 4 24.77 -9.93 -6.25
C PRO A 4 24.68 -9.84 -7.78
N ASP A 5 24.60 -10.97 -8.45
CA ASP A 5 24.38 -11.02 -9.89
C ASP A 5 22.87 -11.13 -10.19
N ARG A 6 22.17 -11.97 -9.45
CA ARG A 6 20.75 -12.29 -9.64
C ARG A 6 19.89 -11.85 -8.47
N VAL A 7 18.82 -11.10 -8.76
CA VAL A 7 17.89 -10.58 -7.76
C VAL A 7 16.50 -11.12 -8.00
N GLY A 8 15.94 -11.78 -6.98
CA GLY A 8 14.52 -12.16 -6.93
C GLY A 8 13.66 -11.04 -6.36
N VAL A 9 12.50 -10.78 -6.95
CA VAL A 9 11.53 -9.81 -6.46
C VAL A 9 10.19 -10.53 -6.27
N ILE A 10 9.58 -10.39 -5.09
CA ILE A 10 8.26 -10.98 -4.82
C ILE A 10 7.20 -9.88 -4.85
N GLY A 11 6.25 -10.00 -5.79
CA GLY A 11 5.16 -9.07 -6.04
C GLY A 11 5.36 -8.26 -7.32
N ALA A 12 4.29 -8.11 -8.13
CA ALA A 12 4.25 -7.34 -9.39
C ALA A 12 3.29 -6.14 -9.31
N GLY A 13 3.20 -5.50 -8.14
CA GLY A 13 2.59 -4.19 -7.94
C GLY A 13 3.58 -3.05 -8.21
N PHE A 14 3.25 -1.81 -7.78
CA PHE A 14 4.13 -0.64 -7.90
C PHE A 14 5.56 -0.90 -7.39
N ALA A 15 5.68 -1.53 -6.22
CA ALA A 15 6.97 -1.79 -5.59
C ALA A 15 7.82 -2.79 -6.39
N GLY A 16 7.24 -3.90 -6.81
CA GLY A 16 7.97 -4.92 -7.55
C GLY A 16 8.35 -4.49 -8.95
N LEU A 17 7.42 -3.85 -9.69
CA LEU A 17 7.71 -3.38 -11.05
C LEU A 17 8.75 -2.26 -11.06
N SER A 18 8.69 -1.29 -10.10
CA SER A 18 9.71 -0.25 -9.98
C SER A 18 11.07 -0.83 -9.58
N SER A 19 11.11 -1.82 -8.67
CA SER A 19 12.32 -2.54 -8.31
C SER A 19 12.93 -3.26 -9.52
N ALA A 20 12.11 -3.99 -10.27
CA ALA A 20 12.57 -4.70 -11.46
C ALA A 20 13.17 -3.76 -12.50
N LYS A 21 12.48 -2.65 -12.81
CA LYS A 21 12.98 -1.64 -13.76
C LYS A 21 14.30 -1.03 -13.30
N VAL A 22 14.38 -0.60 -12.04
CA VAL A 22 15.56 0.06 -11.50
C VAL A 22 16.76 -0.90 -11.46
N LEU A 23 16.57 -2.10 -10.94
CA LEU A 23 17.65 -3.09 -10.80
C LEU A 23 18.14 -3.59 -12.15
N ARG A 24 17.25 -3.86 -13.12
CA ARG A 24 17.65 -4.16 -14.51
C ARG A 24 18.45 -3.00 -15.12
N ALA A 25 17.98 -1.77 -14.92
CA ALA A 25 18.67 -0.59 -15.40
C ALA A 25 20.07 -0.42 -14.77
N MET A 26 20.31 -0.90 -13.56
CA MET A 26 21.62 -0.96 -12.92
C MET A 26 22.45 -2.20 -13.30
N GLY A 27 21.92 -3.11 -14.15
CA GLY A 27 22.62 -4.26 -14.72
C GLY A 27 22.56 -5.52 -13.88
N PHE A 28 21.56 -5.69 -13.01
CA PHE A 28 21.26 -6.97 -12.34
C PHE A 28 20.44 -7.89 -13.25
N GLU A 29 20.63 -9.20 -13.15
CA GLU A 29 19.66 -10.18 -13.60
C GLU A 29 18.49 -10.16 -12.60
N VAL A 30 17.27 -9.94 -13.09
CA VAL A 30 16.09 -9.82 -12.24
C VAL A 30 15.05 -10.84 -12.64
N VAL A 31 14.40 -11.45 -11.65
CA VAL A 31 13.18 -12.25 -11.84
C VAL A 31 12.14 -11.79 -10.84
N VAL A 32 10.91 -11.59 -11.32
CA VAL A 32 9.76 -11.16 -10.49
C VAL A 32 8.73 -12.27 -10.42
N PHE A 33 8.22 -12.57 -9.24
CA PHE A 33 7.17 -13.58 -9.03
C PHE A 33 5.92 -12.91 -8.46
N ASP A 34 4.76 -13.20 -9.04
CA ASP A 34 3.46 -12.81 -8.48
C ASP A 34 2.45 -13.95 -8.62
N ALA A 35 1.71 -14.21 -7.57
CA ALA A 35 0.66 -15.22 -7.54
C ALA A 35 -0.57 -14.80 -8.37
N SER A 36 -0.76 -13.51 -8.60
CA SER A 36 -1.89 -12.98 -9.38
C SER A 36 -1.76 -13.33 -10.87
N PRO A 37 -2.88 -13.39 -11.61
CA PRO A 37 -2.86 -13.66 -13.05
C PRO A 37 -2.43 -12.45 -13.88
N ASP A 38 -2.24 -11.30 -13.25
CA ASP A 38 -1.91 -10.03 -13.88
C ASP A 38 -1.03 -9.17 -12.96
N VAL A 39 -0.41 -8.14 -13.52
CA VAL A 39 0.29 -7.12 -12.72
C VAL A 39 -0.71 -6.17 -12.06
N GLY A 40 -0.29 -5.54 -10.97
CA GLY A 40 -1.15 -4.53 -10.33
C GLY A 40 -1.12 -4.56 -8.80
N GLY A 41 -0.80 -5.68 -8.17
CA GLY A 41 -0.87 -5.83 -6.71
C GLY A 41 -2.32 -5.63 -6.21
N VAL A 42 -2.57 -4.61 -5.38
CA VAL A 42 -3.94 -4.30 -4.90
C VAL A 42 -4.89 -3.80 -6.00
N TRP A 43 -4.35 -3.43 -7.17
CA TRP A 43 -5.11 -2.98 -8.35
C TRP A 43 -5.39 -4.11 -9.33
N SER A 44 -4.84 -5.31 -9.12
CA SER A 44 -5.15 -6.51 -9.90
C SER A 44 -6.66 -6.74 -9.98
N ARG A 45 -7.14 -7.24 -11.12
CA ARG A 45 -8.57 -7.58 -11.31
C ARG A 45 -9.10 -8.57 -10.28
N THR A 46 -8.23 -9.40 -9.68
CA THR A 46 -8.59 -10.38 -8.65
C THR A 46 -8.61 -9.81 -7.24
N ARG A 47 -8.30 -8.52 -7.06
CA ARG A 47 -8.21 -7.88 -5.74
C ARG A 47 -8.98 -6.57 -5.63
N ARG A 48 -9.31 -5.95 -6.76
CA ARG A 48 -10.09 -4.71 -6.79
C ARG A 48 -11.57 -5.00 -6.63
N TYR A 49 -12.25 -4.18 -5.86
CA TYR A 49 -13.70 -4.20 -5.69
C TYR A 49 -14.36 -3.15 -6.59
N PRO A 50 -15.67 -3.30 -6.91
CA PRO A 50 -16.42 -2.32 -7.70
C PRO A 50 -16.36 -0.92 -7.08
N GLY A 51 -16.16 0.10 -7.90
CA GLY A 51 -16.08 1.50 -7.44
C GLY A 51 -14.75 1.91 -6.83
N LEU A 52 -13.74 1.03 -6.78
CA LEU A 52 -12.41 1.38 -6.30
C LEU A 52 -11.79 2.49 -7.17
N THR A 53 -11.35 3.57 -6.53
CA THR A 53 -10.61 4.66 -7.17
C THR A 53 -9.40 5.04 -6.33
N THR A 54 -8.43 5.71 -6.96
CA THR A 54 -7.30 6.29 -6.21
C THR A 54 -7.78 7.34 -5.20
N GLN A 55 -7.04 7.49 -4.12
CA GLN A 55 -7.24 8.59 -3.19
C GLN A 55 -6.47 9.84 -3.64
N ASN A 56 -5.34 9.68 -4.34
CA ASN A 56 -4.59 10.78 -4.95
C ASN A 56 -5.08 11.08 -6.35
N GLY A 57 -4.83 12.32 -6.79
CA GLY A 57 -4.95 12.67 -8.19
C GLY A 57 -3.89 11.96 -9.04
N LYS A 58 -4.21 11.69 -10.31
CA LYS A 58 -3.34 10.99 -11.27
C LYS A 58 -1.93 11.57 -11.40
N HIS A 59 -1.77 12.88 -11.20
CA HIS A 59 -0.46 13.55 -11.28
C HIS A 59 0.47 13.22 -10.11
N SER A 60 -0.07 12.87 -8.94
CA SER A 60 0.71 12.52 -7.75
C SER A 60 0.80 11.02 -7.52
N TYR A 61 -0.08 10.24 -8.15
CA TYR A 61 -0.13 8.78 -8.01
C TYR A 61 0.49 8.10 -9.24
N ALA A 62 1.75 8.43 -9.51
CA ALA A 62 2.49 7.94 -10.67
C ALA A 62 3.95 7.67 -10.31
N LEU A 63 4.63 6.87 -11.13
CA LEU A 63 6.08 6.71 -11.12
C LEU A 63 6.74 7.90 -11.80
N SER A 64 7.97 8.22 -11.45
CA SER A 64 8.61 9.49 -11.82
C SER A 64 8.83 9.65 -13.33
N ASP A 65 9.10 8.57 -14.04
CA ASP A 65 9.40 8.57 -15.47
C ASP A 65 8.27 7.99 -16.35
N HIS A 66 7.11 7.74 -15.74
CA HIS A 66 5.92 7.24 -16.44
C HIS A 66 4.65 7.94 -15.92
N PRO A 67 4.31 9.13 -16.41
CA PRO A 67 3.11 9.83 -15.97
C PRO A 67 1.84 9.09 -16.42
N MET A 68 0.78 9.17 -15.61
CA MET A 68 -0.52 8.61 -16.02
C MET A 68 -1.08 9.32 -17.25
N PRO A 69 -1.84 8.62 -18.12
CA PRO A 69 -2.43 9.18 -19.32
C PRO A 69 -3.27 10.45 -19.07
N ALA A 70 -3.15 11.44 -19.94
CA ALA A 70 -3.83 12.73 -19.79
C ALA A 70 -5.37 12.59 -19.79
N HIS A 71 -5.91 11.60 -20.51
CA HIS A 71 -7.35 11.35 -20.61
C HIS A 71 -7.96 10.68 -19.37
N TYR A 72 -7.14 10.17 -18.44
CA TYR A 72 -7.66 9.61 -17.18
C TYR A 72 -8.33 10.70 -16.34
N PRO A 73 -9.37 10.36 -15.56
CA PRO A 73 -9.97 11.30 -14.62
C PRO A 73 -8.96 11.75 -13.56
N GLU A 74 -9.29 12.77 -12.77
CA GLU A 74 -8.43 13.23 -11.65
C GLU A 74 -8.12 12.10 -10.66
N TRP A 75 -9.10 11.23 -10.40
CA TRP A 75 -8.98 10.03 -9.56
C TRP A 75 -9.24 8.79 -10.39
N PRO A 76 -8.21 8.18 -10.97
CA PRO A 76 -8.34 6.97 -11.79
C PRO A 76 -9.03 5.82 -11.06
N THR A 77 -9.75 5.01 -11.82
CA THR A 77 -10.36 3.77 -11.34
C THR A 77 -9.29 2.70 -11.10
N GLY A 78 -9.64 1.66 -10.33
CA GLY A 78 -8.75 0.51 -10.13
C GLY A 78 -8.29 -0.13 -11.42
N GLU A 79 -9.18 -0.23 -12.41
CA GLU A 79 -8.86 -0.73 -13.75
C GLU A 79 -7.84 0.16 -14.48
N GLN A 80 -8.04 1.47 -14.45
CA GLN A 80 -7.10 2.42 -15.07
C GLN A 80 -5.72 2.39 -14.42
N VAL A 81 -5.65 2.17 -13.11
CA VAL A 81 -4.35 2.00 -12.43
C VAL A 81 -3.68 0.69 -12.85
N GLN A 82 -4.43 -0.39 -13.00
CA GLN A 82 -3.90 -1.65 -13.54
C GLN A 82 -3.37 -1.47 -14.96
N GLN A 83 -4.16 -0.89 -15.87
CA GLN A 83 -3.75 -0.58 -17.24
C GLN A 83 -2.49 0.30 -17.28
N TYR A 84 -2.37 1.25 -16.36
CA TYR A 84 -1.18 2.07 -16.21
C TYR A 84 0.05 1.23 -15.85
N LEU A 85 -0.06 0.26 -14.92
CA LEU A 85 1.04 -0.64 -14.56
C LEU A 85 1.39 -1.63 -15.68
N GLU A 86 0.40 -2.10 -16.44
CA GLU A 86 0.63 -2.88 -17.66
C GLU A 86 1.43 -2.06 -18.68
N SER A 87 1.03 -0.81 -18.93
CA SER A 87 1.76 0.10 -19.83
C SER A 87 3.18 0.42 -19.36
N TYR A 88 3.40 0.43 -18.04
CA TYR A 88 4.74 0.54 -17.45
C TYR A 88 5.57 -0.72 -17.74
N ALA A 89 4.99 -1.89 -17.56
CA ALA A 89 5.65 -3.16 -17.85
C ALA A 89 6.02 -3.28 -19.35
N ASP A 90 5.13 -2.85 -20.24
CA ASP A 90 5.39 -2.77 -21.69
C ASP A 90 6.55 -1.83 -22.00
N ARG A 91 6.47 -0.59 -21.49
CA ARG A 91 7.46 0.45 -21.78
C ARG A 91 8.88 0.06 -21.37
N PHE A 92 9.04 -0.65 -20.28
CA PHE A 92 10.33 -1.05 -19.74
C PHE A 92 10.68 -2.52 -19.97
N ALA A 93 9.95 -3.20 -20.87
CA ALA A 93 10.15 -4.62 -21.23
C ALA A 93 10.19 -5.54 -20.00
N LEU A 94 9.34 -5.31 -19.00
CA LEU A 94 9.35 -6.06 -17.76
C LEU A 94 8.70 -7.44 -17.89
N TRP A 95 7.91 -7.67 -18.94
CA TRP A 95 7.30 -8.98 -19.20
C TRP A 95 8.34 -10.08 -19.42
N GLU A 96 9.55 -9.73 -19.82
CA GLU A 96 10.67 -10.69 -19.98
C GLU A 96 11.09 -11.31 -18.64
N VAL A 97 10.82 -10.64 -17.53
CA VAL A 97 11.31 -11.04 -16.20
C VAL A 97 10.17 -11.29 -15.20
N VAL A 98 8.92 -10.97 -15.53
CA VAL A 98 7.76 -11.16 -14.67
C VAL A 98 7.14 -12.53 -14.90
N ARG A 99 7.02 -13.32 -13.83
CA ARG A 99 6.34 -14.62 -13.79
C ARG A 99 5.06 -14.47 -12.99
N LEU A 100 3.95 -14.33 -13.70
CA LEU A 100 2.61 -14.29 -13.11
C LEU A 100 2.12 -15.70 -12.77
N ARG A 101 1.06 -15.81 -11.96
CA ARG A 101 0.50 -17.08 -11.46
C ARG A 101 1.55 -17.97 -10.81
N THR A 102 2.60 -17.36 -10.29
CA THR A 102 3.73 -18.06 -9.69
C THR A 102 3.89 -17.61 -8.24
N ARG A 103 3.44 -18.43 -7.33
CA ARG A 103 3.56 -18.17 -5.90
C ARG A 103 4.91 -18.66 -5.37
N VAL A 104 5.63 -17.79 -4.69
CA VAL A 104 6.71 -18.22 -3.81
C VAL A 104 6.06 -18.76 -2.53
N VAL A 105 6.16 -20.06 -2.31
CA VAL A 105 5.57 -20.73 -1.13
C VAL A 105 6.54 -20.80 0.03
N HIS A 106 7.84 -20.84 -0.26
CA HIS A 106 8.91 -20.82 0.74
C HIS A 106 10.16 -20.15 0.17
N ALA A 107 10.85 -19.38 1.01
CA ALA A 107 12.15 -18.79 0.69
C ALA A 107 13.14 -19.20 1.80
N ALA A 108 14.13 -20.01 1.42
CA ALA A 108 15.18 -20.50 2.31
C ALA A 108 16.45 -19.67 2.13
N LEU A 109 17.00 -19.15 3.23
CA LEU A 109 18.27 -18.42 3.26
C LEU A 109 19.44 -19.42 3.35
N ASP A 110 20.42 -19.30 2.47
CA ASP A 110 21.74 -19.92 2.67
C ASP A 110 22.61 -18.97 3.51
N GLU A 111 22.86 -19.33 4.76
CA GLU A 111 23.67 -18.51 5.66
C GLU A 111 25.18 -18.63 5.39
N GLN A 112 25.64 -19.69 4.74
CA GLN A 112 27.05 -19.90 4.42
C GLN A 112 27.49 -19.06 3.20
N ARG A 113 26.62 -18.95 2.23
CA ARG A 113 26.75 -18.08 1.05
C ARG A 113 25.45 -17.28 0.89
N PRO A 114 25.37 -16.09 1.52
CA PRO A 114 24.10 -15.34 1.55
C PRO A 114 23.44 -15.25 0.18
N GLY A 115 22.31 -15.95 0.06
CA GLY A 115 21.48 -16.11 -1.12
C GLY A 115 20.20 -16.82 -0.73
N TRP A 116 19.28 -16.99 -1.66
CA TRP A 116 17.97 -17.53 -1.40
C TRP A 116 17.61 -18.62 -2.40
N THR A 117 17.04 -19.71 -1.91
CA THR A 117 16.35 -20.72 -2.71
C THR A 117 14.84 -20.49 -2.56
N LEU A 118 14.15 -20.24 -3.66
CA LEU A 118 12.72 -19.95 -3.72
C LEU A 118 11.97 -21.17 -4.23
N GLN A 119 11.11 -21.76 -3.40
CA GLN A 119 10.18 -22.81 -3.79
C GLN A 119 8.93 -22.19 -4.40
N LEU A 120 8.56 -22.67 -5.57
CA LEU A 120 7.55 -22.06 -6.40
C LEU A 120 6.36 -23.01 -6.63
N ARG A 121 5.17 -22.43 -6.76
CA ARG A 121 3.95 -23.14 -7.13
C ARG A 121 3.18 -22.38 -8.21
N ASP A 122 2.70 -23.08 -9.21
CA ASP A 122 1.76 -22.54 -10.19
C ASP A 122 0.38 -22.39 -9.57
N GLU A 123 -0.16 -21.16 -9.55
CA GLU A 123 -1.45 -20.85 -8.93
C GLU A 123 -2.67 -21.32 -9.75
N ALA A 124 -2.48 -21.61 -11.04
CA ALA A 124 -3.58 -22.10 -11.87
C ALA A 124 -3.77 -23.62 -11.74
N THR A 125 -2.68 -24.36 -11.59
CA THR A 125 -2.69 -25.84 -11.55
C THR A 125 -2.45 -26.39 -10.15
N GLY A 126 -1.88 -25.60 -9.25
CA GLY A 126 -1.42 -26.05 -7.93
C GLY A 126 -0.11 -26.86 -7.99
N ALA A 127 0.50 -27.04 -9.16
CA ALA A 127 1.71 -27.81 -9.34
C ALA A 127 2.94 -27.09 -8.75
N GLU A 128 3.83 -27.89 -8.14
CA GLU A 128 5.16 -27.40 -7.78
C GLU A 128 5.98 -27.14 -9.05
N LEU A 129 6.74 -26.04 -9.03
CA LEU A 129 7.66 -25.64 -10.09
C LEU A 129 9.10 -25.83 -9.62
N ASP A 130 10.05 -25.79 -10.56
CA ASP A 130 11.47 -25.85 -10.23
C ASP A 130 11.87 -24.70 -9.31
N ASP A 131 12.68 -24.98 -8.30
CA ASP A 131 13.26 -24.01 -7.39
C ASP A 131 14.11 -22.98 -8.14
N VAL A 132 14.12 -21.75 -7.66
CA VAL A 132 14.93 -20.67 -8.23
C VAL A 132 15.89 -20.14 -7.19
N GLU A 133 17.17 -20.15 -7.52
CA GLU A 133 18.22 -19.53 -6.70
C GLU A 133 18.43 -18.07 -7.10
N VAL A 134 18.57 -17.19 -6.09
CA VAL A 134 18.89 -15.78 -6.26
C VAL A 134 19.88 -15.33 -5.17
N ASP A 135 20.76 -14.40 -5.51
CA ASP A 135 21.77 -13.88 -4.58
C ASP A 135 21.18 -12.86 -3.60
N HIS A 136 20.06 -12.22 -3.97
CA HIS A 136 19.37 -11.24 -3.15
C HIS A 136 17.86 -11.31 -3.36
N LEU A 137 17.10 -11.12 -2.29
CA LEU A 137 15.64 -11.13 -2.32
C LEU A 137 15.08 -9.74 -1.97
N VAL A 138 14.22 -9.23 -2.84
CA VAL A 138 13.43 -8.01 -2.61
C VAL A 138 11.99 -8.40 -2.31
N VAL A 139 11.53 -8.12 -1.11
CA VAL A 139 10.15 -8.35 -0.68
C VAL A 139 9.30 -7.15 -1.06
N GLY A 140 8.50 -7.30 -2.10
CA GLY A 140 7.57 -6.30 -2.63
C GLY A 140 6.12 -6.77 -2.67
N ASN A 141 5.76 -7.75 -1.82
CA ASN A 141 4.42 -8.36 -1.75
C ASN A 141 3.31 -7.43 -1.24
N GLY A 142 3.68 -6.21 -0.83
CA GLY A 142 2.77 -5.16 -0.38
C GLY A 142 2.33 -5.30 1.07
N ILE A 143 1.91 -4.17 1.64
CA ILE A 143 1.45 -4.05 3.03
C ILE A 143 -0.05 -4.36 3.22
N PHE A 144 -0.77 -4.58 2.15
CA PHE A 144 -2.17 -5.04 2.15
C PHE A 144 -2.22 -6.49 1.67
N SER A 145 -1.51 -7.39 2.38
CA SER A 145 -1.27 -8.75 1.90
C SER A 145 -2.42 -9.68 2.19
N ILE A 146 -2.90 -9.75 3.42
CA ILE A 146 -3.95 -10.67 3.85
C ILE A 146 -5.13 -9.87 4.43
N PRO A 147 -6.38 -10.08 3.94
CA PRO A 147 -7.55 -9.43 4.52
C PRO A 147 -7.74 -9.81 5.99
N SER A 148 -8.03 -8.83 6.83
CA SER A 148 -8.37 -9.07 8.23
C SER A 148 -9.85 -9.42 8.34
N LEU A 149 -10.16 -10.71 8.35
CA LEU A 149 -11.52 -11.19 8.59
C LEU A 149 -11.69 -11.47 10.09
N PRO A 150 -12.65 -10.83 10.77
CA PRO A 150 -12.98 -11.16 12.14
C PRO A 150 -13.55 -12.58 12.26
N ASP A 151 -13.19 -13.27 13.31
CA ASP A 151 -13.84 -14.51 13.69
C ASP A 151 -15.12 -14.19 14.48
N TYR A 152 -16.26 -14.63 13.95
CA TYR A 152 -17.57 -14.41 14.56
C TYR A 152 -18.15 -15.71 15.08
N PRO A 153 -18.58 -15.78 16.35
CA PRO A 153 -19.40 -16.89 16.84
C PRO A 153 -20.62 -17.11 15.93
N GLY A 154 -20.93 -18.38 15.60
CA GLY A 154 -22.06 -18.74 14.77
C GLY A 154 -21.83 -18.65 13.26
N ALA A 155 -20.59 -18.47 12.81
CA ALA A 155 -20.26 -18.38 11.38
C ALA A 155 -20.69 -19.63 10.59
N ASP A 156 -20.58 -20.84 11.18
CA ASP A 156 -20.99 -22.07 10.53
C ASP A 156 -22.53 -22.15 10.36
N GLU A 157 -23.29 -21.74 11.38
CA GLU A 157 -24.77 -21.68 11.32
C GLU A 157 -25.24 -20.68 10.26
N PHE A 158 -24.54 -19.54 10.18
CA PHE A 158 -24.77 -18.49 9.19
C PHE A 158 -24.51 -19.01 7.77
N ALA A 159 -23.38 -19.67 7.56
CA ALA A 159 -23.04 -20.27 6.26
C ALA A 159 -24.03 -21.39 5.87
N ALA A 160 -24.45 -22.25 6.83
CA ALA A 160 -25.46 -23.30 6.60
C ALA A 160 -26.82 -22.71 6.22
N ALA A 161 -27.17 -21.51 6.67
CA ALA A 161 -28.36 -20.77 6.29
C ALA A 161 -28.22 -20.00 4.94
N GLY A 162 -27.10 -20.16 4.22
CA GLY A 162 -26.82 -19.53 2.95
C GLY A 162 -26.12 -18.16 3.06
N GLY A 163 -25.69 -17.74 4.25
CA GLY A 163 -24.96 -16.51 4.47
C GLY A 163 -23.50 -16.61 3.98
N ARG A 164 -22.95 -15.49 3.49
CA ARG A 164 -21.56 -15.37 3.05
C ARG A 164 -20.81 -14.33 3.88
N LEU A 165 -19.69 -14.73 4.48
CA LEU A 165 -18.73 -13.83 5.13
C LEU A 165 -17.51 -13.69 4.23
N CYS A 166 -17.12 -12.45 3.85
CA CYS A 166 -16.01 -12.22 2.94
C CYS A 166 -15.34 -10.86 3.17
N SER A 167 -14.18 -10.67 2.59
CA SER A 167 -13.53 -9.36 2.49
C SER A 167 -14.15 -8.50 1.39
N VAL A 168 -13.97 -7.18 1.46
CA VAL A 168 -14.33 -6.27 0.36
C VAL A 168 -13.66 -6.68 -0.96
N SER A 169 -12.42 -7.18 -0.92
CA SER A 169 -11.69 -7.62 -2.12
C SER A 169 -12.19 -8.93 -2.74
N ASP A 170 -13.07 -9.65 -2.05
CA ASP A 170 -13.68 -10.88 -2.57
C ASP A 170 -15.00 -10.62 -3.31
N VAL A 171 -15.43 -9.34 -3.34
CA VAL A 171 -16.58 -8.87 -4.12
C VAL A 171 -16.04 -8.15 -5.35
N ASP A 172 -15.87 -8.86 -6.44
CA ASP A 172 -15.35 -8.36 -7.71
C ASP A 172 -16.45 -8.00 -8.72
N ASP A 173 -17.70 -8.47 -8.46
CA ASP A 173 -18.89 -8.21 -9.27
C ASP A 173 -20.09 -7.82 -8.38
N LEU A 174 -20.89 -6.85 -8.86
CA LEU A 174 -22.08 -6.38 -8.17
C LEU A 174 -23.20 -7.44 -8.16
N ASP A 175 -23.23 -8.37 -9.09
CA ASP A 175 -24.17 -9.52 -9.06
C ASP A 175 -24.06 -10.35 -7.77
N GLN A 176 -22.91 -10.32 -7.12
CA GLN A 176 -22.69 -11.02 -5.84
C GLN A 176 -23.48 -10.41 -4.68
N VAL A 177 -23.93 -9.16 -4.79
CA VAL A 177 -24.67 -8.40 -3.77
C VAL A 177 -26.06 -7.98 -4.24
N ALA A 178 -26.37 -8.10 -5.53
CA ALA A 178 -27.63 -7.68 -6.12
C ALA A 178 -28.84 -8.39 -5.47
N GLY A 179 -29.83 -7.61 -5.04
CA GLY A 179 -31.05 -8.09 -4.38
C GLY A 179 -30.85 -8.70 -3.00
N LYS A 180 -29.67 -8.59 -2.38
CA LYS A 180 -29.31 -9.18 -1.09
C LYS A 180 -29.32 -8.15 0.04
N HIS A 181 -29.50 -8.64 1.27
CA HIS A 181 -29.25 -7.85 2.49
C HIS A 181 -27.75 -7.88 2.79
N VAL A 182 -27.08 -6.74 2.66
CA VAL A 182 -25.62 -6.64 2.80
C VAL A 182 -25.25 -5.87 4.06
N ILE A 183 -24.44 -6.47 4.92
CA ILE A 183 -23.80 -5.75 6.01
C ILE A 183 -22.36 -5.47 5.63
N VAL A 184 -21.94 -4.20 5.63
CA VAL A 184 -20.54 -3.79 5.45
C VAL A 184 -19.94 -3.47 6.80
N VAL A 185 -18.85 -4.14 7.17
CA VAL A 185 -18.17 -3.94 8.47
C VAL A 185 -16.95 -3.07 8.32
N GLY A 186 -16.90 -1.98 9.09
CA GLY A 186 -15.79 -1.03 9.11
C GLY A 186 -16.19 0.38 8.72
N TYR A 187 -15.28 1.35 8.90
CA TYR A 187 -15.48 2.75 8.50
C TYR A 187 -14.22 3.30 7.79
N GLY A 188 -13.36 2.42 7.29
CA GLY A 188 -12.24 2.77 6.41
C GLY A 188 -12.70 3.21 5.02
N LYS A 189 -11.76 3.53 4.14
CA LYS A 189 -12.08 3.94 2.76
C LYS A 189 -12.82 2.82 2.02
N SER A 190 -12.31 1.60 2.04
CA SER A 190 -12.90 0.47 1.33
C SER A 190 -14.30 0.12 1.81
N ALA A 191 -14.54 0.12 3.12
CA ALA A 191 -15.89 -0.13 3.66
C ALA A 191 -16.89 0.94 3.21
N CYS A 192 -16.50 2.21 3.25
CA CYS A 192 -17.37 3.32 2.84
C CYS A 192 -17.65 3.32 1.34
N ASP A 193 -16.67 2.97 0.51
CA ASP A 193 -16.84 2.86 -0.94
C ASP A 193 -17.75 1.69 -1.29
N ALA A 194 -17.52 0.53 -0.68
CA ALA A 194 -18.33 -0.66 -0.87
C ALA A 194 -19.79 -0.41 -0.49
N ALA A 195 -20.05 0.14 0.72
CA ALA A 195 -21.41 0.47 1.14
C ALA A 195 -22.11 1.42 0.16
N ALA A 196 -21.39 2.44 -0.33
CA ALA A 196 -21.94 3.40 -1.27
C ALA A 196 -22.24 2.81 -2.65
N VAL A 197 -21.39 1.89 -3.13
CA VAL A 197 -21.60 1.26 -4.45
C VAL A 197 -22.65 0.16 -4.37
N PHE A 198 -22.63 -0.67 -3.31
CA PHE A 198 -23.59 -1.76 -3.14
C PHE A 198 -25.03 -1.26 -2.94
N SER A 199 -25.21 -0.04 -2.40
CA SER A 199 -26.54 0.53 -2.18
C SER A 199 -27.36 0.77 -3.45
N ASP A 200 -26.76 0.61 -4.65
CA ASP A 200 -27.50 0.72 -5.92
C ASP A 200 -28.22 -0.56 -6.29
N ASP A 201 -27.65 -1.73 -5.93
CA ASP A 201 -28.10 -3.02 -6.45
C ASP A 201 -28.58 -3.95 -5.31
N ALA A 202 -28.14 -3.75 -4.06
CA ALA A 202 -28.55 -4.55 -2.92
C ALA A 202 -30.00 -4.27 -2.48
N ALA A 203 -30.67 -5.24 -1.87
CA ALA A 203 -31.98 -5.05 -1.24
C ALA A 203 -31.91 -4.10 -0.03
N SER A 204 -30.83 -4.17 0.75
CA SER A 204 -30.48 -3.21 1.80
C SER A 204 -28.97 -3.22 2.03
N VAL A 205 -28.44 -2.08 2.47
CA VAL A 205 -27.04 -1.96 2.92
C VAL A 205 -27.00 -1.37 4.32
N ASP A 206 -26.39 -2.10 5.25
CA ASP A 206 -26.15 -1.67 6.62
C ASP A 206 -24.64 -1.55 6.87
N LEU A 207 -24.15 -0.36 7.21
CA LEU A 207 -22.77 -0.09 7.55
C LEU A 207 -22.57 -0.15 9.07
N VAL A 208 -21.79 -1.12 9.55
CA VAL A 208 -21.50 -1.32 10.98
C VAL A 208 -20.13 -0.76 11.30
N ALA A 209 -20.06 0.29 12.09
CA ALA A 209 -18.85 1.04 12.42
C ALA A 209 -18.54 1.02 13.92
N ARG A 210 -17.45 0.34 14.32
CA ARG A 210 -16.97 0.35 15.71
C ARG A 210 -16.50 1.73 16.15
N GLN A 211 -15.96 2.52 15.24
CA GLN A 211 -15.45 3.86 15.47
C GLN A 211 -15.54 4.69 14.19
N LEU A 212 -16.01 5.92 14.32
CA LEU A 212 -15.99 6.88 13.23
C LEU A 212 -14.59 7.48 13.05
N LEU A 213 -14.17 7.69 11.81
CA LEU A 213 -12.89 8.27 11.45
C LEU A 213 -13.09 9.60 10.70
N TRP A 214 -12.20 10.56 10.92
CA TRP A 214 -12.16 11.76 10.11
C TRP A 214 -11.87 11.41 8.66
N LYS A 215 -12.66 12.00 7.75
CA LYS A 215 -12.50 11.85 6.30
C LYS A 215 -12.46 13.22 5.65
N ILE A 216 -11.67 13.33 4.58
CA ILE A 216 -11.47 14.60 3.87
C ILE A 216 -12.25 14.56 2.56
N PRO A 217 -13.13 15.53 2.29
CA PRO A 217 -13.77 15.67 0.99
C PRO A 217 -12.72 15.86 -0.13
N ARG A 218 -12.94 15.26 -1.28
CA ARG A 218 -12.08 15.46 -2.46
C ARG A 218 -11.91 16.93 -2.85
N LYS A 219 -12.99 17.72 -2.65
CA LYS A 219 -12.99 19.17 -2.85
C LYS A 219 -13.57 19.84 -1.60
N LEU A 220 -12.74 20.56 -0.88
CA LEU A 220 -13.14 21.37 0.27
C LEU A 220 -13.95 22.59 -0.20
N GLY A 221 -15.09 22.84 0.43
CA GLY A 221 -16.03 23.87 0.02
C GLY A 221 -16.62 23.67 -1.38
N GLY A 222 -16.49 22.46 -1.97
CA GLY A 222 -16.95 22.14 -3.31
C GLY A 222 -16.00 22.54 -4.45
N PHE A 223 -14.97 23.33 -4.20
CA PHE A 223 -14.05 23.85 -5.24
C PHE A 223 -12.57 23.58 -5.00
N LEU A 224 -12.07 23.67 -3.76
CA LEU A 224 -10.64 23.51 -3.46
C LEU A 224 -10.26 22.04 -3.35
N ASN A 225 -9.53 21.51 -4.33
CA ASN A 225 -9.02 20.15 -4.25
C ASN A 225 -8.10 20.01 -3.03
N TYR A 226 -8.38 19.01 -2.19
CA TYR A 226 -7.67 18.75 -0.93
C TYR A 226 -6.15 18.61 -1.10
N LYS A 227 -5.67 18.20 -2.29
CA LYS A 227 -4.25 18.04 -2.58
C LYS A 227 -3.44 19.33 -2.39
N TYR A 228 -4.02 20.49 -2.67
CA TYR A 228 -3.36 21.78 -2.48
C TYR A 228 -3.23 22.19 -1.01
N LEU A 229 -4.01 21.53 -0.13
CA LEU A 229 -3.96 21.80 1.29
C LEU A 229 -3.11 20.77 2.04
N LEU A 230 -3.19 19.48 1.68
CA LEU A 230 -2.62 18.39 2.46
C LEU A 230 -1.45 17.69 1.79
N LEU A 231 -1.40 17.62 0.45
CA LEU A 231 -0.33 16.94 -0.29
C LEU A 231 0.81 17.89 -0.67
N THR A 232 1.04 18.90 0.14
CA THR A 232 2.14 19.86 0.03
C THR A 232 3.03 19.76 1.26
N ARG A 233 4.25 20.28 1.20
CA ARG A 233 5.13 20.33 2.39
C ARG A 233 4.53 21.16 3.53
N LEU A 234 3.80 22.22 3.21
CA LEU A 234 3.08 23.01 4.21
C LEU A 234 1.96 22.17 4.86
N GLY A 235 1.22 21.41 4.06
CA GLY A 235 0.15 20.54 4.54
C GLY A 235 0.65 19.44 5.45
N GLU A 236 1.71 18.72 5.04
CA GLU A 236 2.34 17.71 5.88
C GLU A 236 2.91 18.32 7.18
N GLY A 237 3.51 19.50 7.10
CA GLY A 237 4.05 20.22 8.24
C GLY A 237 3.01 20.61 9.31
N LEU A 238 1.71 20.56 9.00
CA LEU A 238 0.64 20.70 10.02
C LEU A 238 0.60 19.50 10.99
N PHE A 239 1.16 18.35 10.60
CA PHE A 239 1.23 17.14 11.40
C PHE A 239 2.66 16.93 11.90
N ARG A 240 2.81 16.70 13.21
CA ARG A 240 4.14 16.58 13.80
C ARG A 240 4.84 15.29 13.34
N TYR A 241 5.99 15.47 12.68
CA TYR A 241 6.91 14.37 12.39
C TYR A 241 7.88 14.11 13.55
N LEU A 242 8.55 12.94 13.52
CA LEU A 242 9.55 12.56 14.52
C LEU A 242 10.61 13.64 14.74
N ARG A 243 11.15 14.18 13.65
CA ARG A 243 12.17 15.24 13.67
C ARG A 243 11.70 16.44 12.87
N PRO A 244 10.95 17.39 13.51
CA PRO A 244 10.47 18.58 12.85
C PRO A 244 11.63 19.41 12.28
N VAL A 245 11.52 19.83 11.02
CA VAL A 245 12.54 20.66 10.36
C VAL A 245 12.15 22.14 10.43
N ARG A 246 13.16 23.03 10.60
CA ARG A 246 13.06 24.50 10.50
C ARG A 246 11.68 25.08 10.82
N PHE A 247 10.87 25.35 9.80
CA PHE A 247 9.54 25.96 9.90
C PHE A 247 8.56 25.14 10.74
N GLU A 248 8.63 23.82 10.70
CA GLU A 248 7.78 22.94 11.50
C GLU A 248 8.04 23.11 13.00
N LYS A 249 9.31 23.39 13.39
CA LYS A 249 9.65 23.73 14.78
C LYS A 249 8.89 24.97 15.25
N VAL A 250 8.68 25.94 14.35
CA VAL A 250 7.86 27.14 14.64
C VAL A 250 6.39 26.76 14.75
N LEU A 251 5.85 25.98 13.80
CA LEU A 251 4.44 25.54 13.80
C LEU A 251 4.07 24.69 15.02
N HIS A 252 4.97 23.84 15.48
CA HIS A 252 4.75 22.98 16.64
C HIS A 252 5.25 23.57 17.96
N GLY A 253 5.89 24.74 17.93
CA GLY A 253 6.33 25.55 19.05
C GLY A 253 5.49 26.81 19.22
N PRO A 254 6.07 28.03 19.05
CA PRO A 254 5.36 29.31 19.26
C PRO A 254 4.19 29.52 18.30
N GLY A 255 4.22 28.95 17.09
CA GLY A 255 3.13 29.00 16.09
C GLY A 255 1.98 28.03 16.32
N ARG A 256 2.03 27.21 17.38
CA ARG A 256 1.00 26.20 17.69
C ARG A 256 -0.43 26.74 17.72
N PRO A 257 -0.71 27.97 18.26
CA PRO A 257 -2.08 28.51 18.22
C PRO A 257 -2.59 28.72 16.80
N VAL A 258 -1.75 29.22 15.89
CA VAL A 258 -2.10 29.45 14.48
C VAL A 258 -2.36 28.12 13.77
N ARG A 259 -1.47 27.14 13.94
CA ARG A 259 -1.64 25.79 13.41
C ARG A 259 -2.95 25.13 13.89
N ASN A 260 -3.24 25.23 15.19
CA ASN A 260 -4.47 24.67 15.76
C ASN A 260 -5.72 25.37 15.21
N ALA A 261 -5.67 26.69 15.02
CA ALA A 261 -6.76 27.44 14.40
C ALA A 261 -6.99 27.02 12.94
N MET A 262 -5.92 26.77 12.17
CA MET A 262 -6.01 26.25 10.81
C MET A 262 -6.69 24.87 10.79
N LEU A 263 -6.24 23.93 11.60
CA LEU A 263 -6.85 22.59 11.69
C LEU A 263 -8.30 22.64 12.15
N ALA A 264 -8.64 23.50 13.12
CA ALA A 264 -10.01 23.69 13.58
C ALA A 264 -10.91 24.26 12.48
N SER A 265 -10.41 25.20 11.67
CA SER A 265 -11.13 25.78 10.53
C SER A 265 -11.43 24.72 9.47
N ILE A 266 -10.44 23.88 9.13
CA ILE A 266 -10.60 22.76 8.19
C ILE A 266 -11.62 21.76 8.76
N GLN A 267 -11.53 21.42 10.05
CA GLN A 267 -12.48 20.55 10.74
C GLN A 267 -13.91 21.09 10.69
N ALA A 268 -14.10 22.38 10.95
CA ALA A 268 -15.41 23.02 10.89
C ALA A 268 -16.00 22.98 9.47
N LEU A 269 -15.16 23.24 8.46
CA LEU A 269 -15.56 23.17 7.05
C LEU A 269 -16.00 21.75 6.66
N ILE A 270 -15.20 20.73 6.99
CA ILE A 270 -15.52 19.32 6.74
C ILE A 270 -16.83 18.93 7.43
N THR A 271 -16.95 19.28 8.73
CA THR A 271 -18.14 18.97 9.54
C THR A 271 -19.41 19.55 8.92
N ARG A 272 -19.33 20.78 8.41
CA ARG A 272 -20.46 21.44 7.73
C ARG A 272 -20.74 20.83 6.37
N GLN A 273 -19.70 20.66 5.54
CA GLN A 273 -19.83 20.17 4.17
C GLN A 273 -20.41 18.76 4.10
N LEU A 274 -19.97 17.87 4.98
CA LEU A 274 -20.45 16.48 5.04
C LEU A 274 -21.66 16.30 5.98
N ARG A 275 -22.24 17.40 6.50
CA ARG A 275 -23.41 17.38 7.41
C ARG A 275 -23.20 16.48 8.64
N LEU A 276 -21.95 16.35 9.13
CA LEU A 276 -21.58 15.34 10.12
C LEU A 276 -22.38 15.48 11.43
N ARG A 277 -22.72 16.70 11.86
CA ARG A 277 -23.53 16.91 13.10
C ARG A 277 -24.96 16.44 12.92
N GLU A 278 -25.55 16.76 11.78
CA GLU A 278 -26.91 16.41 11.44
C GLU A 278 -27.09 14.88 11.31
N LEU A 279 -26.12 14.23 10.68
CA LEU A 279 -26.11 12.78 10.50
C LEU A 279 -25.59 12.02 11.73
N GLY A 280 -25.12 12.71 12.76
CA GLY A 280 -24.52 12.07 13.92
C GLY A 280 -23.19 11.39 13.65
N LEU A 281 -22.41 11.86 12.65
CA LEU A 281 -21.20 11.24 12.13
C LEU A 281 -19.91 11.99 12.53
N VAL A 282 -19.97 12.85 13.55
CA VAL A 282 -18.77 13.56 14.03
C VAL A 282 -17.85 12.57 14.74
N PRO A 283 -16.62 12.34 14.23
CA PRO A 283 -15.67 11.46 14.90
C PRO A 283 -15.20 12.03 16.25
N ASN A 284 -14.80 11.13 17.14
CA ASN A 284 -14.23 11.51 18.43
C ASN A 284 -12.86 12.17 18.29
N GLY A 285 -12.67 13.31 18.95
CA GLY A 285 -11.41 14.07 18.99
C GLY A 285 -11.17 14.97 17.76
N PRO A 286 -10.04 15.68 17.74
CA PRO A 286 -9.74 16.67 16.73
C PRO A 286 -9.37 16.04 15.37
N LEU A 287 -9.48 16.83 14.29
CA LEU A 287 -9.11 16.42 12.93
C LEU A 287 -7.65 15.90 12.84
N GLU A 288 -6.76 16.38 13.69
CA GLU A 288 -5.37 15.91 13.75
C GLU A 288 -5.26 14.39 13.92
N ARG A 289 -6.28 13.75 14.52
CA ARG A 289 -6.34 12.28 14.63
C ARG A 289 -6.39 11.55 13.30
N ILE A 290 -6.68 12.22 12.20
CA ILE A 290 -6.61 11.62 10.85
C ILE A 290 -5.20 11.11 10.52
N ALA A 291 -4.16 11.73 11.09
CA ALA A 291 -2.78 11.30 10.91
C ALA A 291 -2.38 10.09 11.79
N ARG A 292 -3.26 9.62 12.67
CA ARG A 292 -3.00 8.45 13.54
C ARG A 292 -3.21 7.11 12.84
N SER A 293 -3.99 7.11 11.76
CA SER A 293 -4.28 5.91 10.96
C SER A 293 -4.12 6.23 9.49
N THR A 294 -4.52 5.32 8.62
CA THR A 294 -4.55 5.59 7.18
C THR A 294 -5.50 6.75 6.91
N VAL A 295 -4.99 7.84 6.33
CA VAL A 295 -5.83 8.97 5.89
C VAL A 295 -6.85 8.47 4.87
N SER A 296 -8.09 8.89 5.00
CA SER A 296 -9.19 8.45 4.16
C SER A 296 -9.92 9.63 3.56
N LEU A 297 -10.13 9.59 2.24
CA LEU A 297 -11.05 10.52 1.59
C LEU A 297 -12.49 10.15 1.87
N ALA A 298 -13.35 11.17 1.92
CA ALA A 298 -14.78 10.99 2.00
C ALA A 298 -15.31 10.35 0.70
N THR A 299 -16.24 9.43 0.88
CA THR A 299 -17.06 8.89 -0.21
C THR A 299 -18.36 9.67 -0.20
N ASP A 300 -18.53 10.60 -1.16
CA ASP A 300 -19.62 11.56 -1.15
C ASP A 300 -21.00 10.90 -1.07
N ARG A 301 -21.17 9.80 -1.78
CA ARG A 301 -22.41 9.03 -1.84
C ARG A 301 -22.78 8.35 -0.51
N LEU A 302 -21.80 8.05 0.35
CA LEU A 302 -22.08 7.51 1.69
C LEU A 302 -22.93 8.47 2.51
N TYR A 303 -22.56 9.76 2.53
CA TYR A 303 -23.24 10.75 3.35
C TYR A 303 -24.65 11.07 2.85
N SER A 304 -24.85 11.08 1.52
CA SER A 304 -26.20 11.21 0.94
C SER A 304 -27.03 9.97 1.22
N GLY A 305 -26.48 8.76 1.05
CA GLY A 305 -27.20 7.52 1.30
C GLY A 305 -27.61 7.32 2.77
N VAL A 306 -26.76 7.78 3.70
CA VAL A 306 -27.15 7.83 5.14
C VAL A 306 -28.25 8.88 5.39
N ALA A 307 -28.21 10.03 4.69
CA ALA A 307 -29.18 11.10 4.84
C ALA A 307 -30.58 10.73 4.31
N ASP A 308 -30.66 10.01 3.22
CA ASP A 308 -31.91 9.58 2.58
C ASP A 308 -32.39 8.18 3.02
N GLY A 309 -31.58 7.49 3.83
CA GLY A 309 -31.91 6.17 4.41
C GLY A 309 -31.65 4.98 3.49
N THR A 310 -31.00 5.16 2.33
CA THR A 310 -30.59 4.05 1.45
C THR A 310 -29.44 3.24 2.04
N ILE A 311 -28.67 3.84 2.96
CA ILE A 311 -27.62 3.15 3.74
C ILE A 311 -27.96 3.28 5.22
N GLY A 312 -28.25 2.15 5.87
CA GLY A 312 -28.36 2.04 7.33
C GLY A 312 -26.96 2.23 7.96
N LEU A 313 -26.86 3.02 9.04
CA LEU A 313 -25.60 3.21 9.74
C LEU A 313 -25.72 2.86 11.21
N HIS A 314 -24.95 1.87 11.64
CA HIS A 314 -24.83 1.40 13.02
C HIS A 314 -23.46 1.81 13.56
N ARG A 315 -23.41 2.93 14.31
CA ARG A 315 -22.16 3.48 14.86
C ARG A 315 -21.94 3.02 16.30
N ASP A 316 -20.67 3.07 16.71
CA ASP A 316 -20.23 2.73 18.07
C ASP A 316 -20.64 1.32 18.50
N THR A 317 -20.82 0.41 17.51
CA THR A 317 -21.22 -0.98 17.69
C THR A 317 -20.40 -1.93 16.82
N ARG A 318 -20.63 -3.22 16.99
CA ARG A 318 -19.97 -4.28 16.23
C ARG A 318 -20.88 -5.49 16.13
N ILE A 319 -20.66 -6.34 15.15
CA ILE A 319 -21.22 -7.69 15.12
C ILE A 319 -20.61 -8.47 16.28
N VAL A 320 -21.45 -9.09 17.08
CA VAL A 320 -21.04 -9.98 18.18
C VAL A 320 -21.28 -11.45 17.84
N ARG A 321 -22.22 -11.73 16.93
CA ARG A 321 -22.56 -13.09 16.50
C ARG A 321 -23.20 -13.09 15.12
N LEU A 322 -22.93 -14.12 14.35
CA LEU A 322 -23.67 -14.47 13.14
C LEU A 322 -24.70 -15.55 13.47
N LEU A 323 -25.84 -15.53 12.79
CA LEU A 323 -26.98 -16.37 13.11
C LEU A 323 -27.57 -16.99 11.84
N GLY A 324 -28.04 -18.25 11.96
CA GLY A 324 -28.85 -18.93 10.96
C GLY A 324 -30.25 -19.22 11.52
N ARG A 325 -31.08 -18.18 11.72
CA ARG A 325 -32.43 -18.33 12.30
C ARG A 325 -33.44 -18.67 11.23
N ASP A 326 -34.24 -19.74 11.48
CA ASP A 326 -35.33 -20.15 10.60
C ASP A 326 -34.94 -20.29 9.13
N GLY A 327 -33.68 -20.74 8.89
CA GLY A 327 -33.11 -20.87 7.55
C GLY A 327 -32.77 -19.51 6.89
N ARG A 328 -32.73 -18.42 7.65
CA ARG A 328 -32.34 -17.06 7.16
C ARG A 328 -31.08 -16.59 7.86
N PRO A 329 -30.08 -16.18 7.10
CA PRO A 329 -28.85 -15.63 7.66
C PRO A 329 -29.09 -14.21 8.23
N SER A 330 -28.49 -13.92 9.39
CA SER A 330 -28.59 -12.62 10.07
C SER A 330 -27.37 -12.36 10.95
N ALA A 331 -27.20 -11.13 11.42
CA ALA A 331 -26.13 -10.74 12.33
C ALA A 331 -26.69 -9.98 13.55
N GLU A 332 -26.19 -10.34 14.74
CA GLU A 332 -26.50 -9.67 16.00
C GLU A 332 -25.42 -8.64 16.32
N LEU A 333 -25.81 -7.42 16.59
CA LEU A 333 -24.95 -6.32 17.01
C LEU A 333 -24.82 -6.29 18.55
N ALA A 334 -23.79 -5.59 19.03
CA ALA A 334 -23.48 -5.47 20.46
C ALA A 334 -24.59 -4.77 21.29
N ASP A 335 -25.46 -4.02 20.66
CA ASP A 335 -26.63 -3.37 21.28
C ASP A 335 -27.89 -4.26 21.28
N GLY A 336 -27.78 -5.49 20.79
CA GLY A 336 -28.90 -6.43 20.69
C GLY A 336 -29.71 -6.32 19.40
N THR A 337 -29.40 -5.38 18.51
CA THR A 337 -30.05 -5.27 17.20
C THR A 337 -29.71 -6.49 16.34
N VAL A 338 -30.71 -7.10 15.70
CA VAL A 338 -30.53 -8.19 14.75
C VAL A 338 -30.88 -7.70 13.35
N LEU A 339 -29.90 -7.78 12.44
CA LEU A 339 -30.04 -7.34 11.05
C LEU A 339 -30.10 -8.57 10.11
N PRO A 340 -30.96 -8.56 9.10
CA PRO A 340 -30.88 -9.55 8.02
C PRO A 340 -29.54 -9.39 7.29
N ALA A 341 -28.92 -10.49 6.92
CA ALA A 341 -27.59 -10.47 6.30
C ALA A 341 -27.38 -11.67 5.39
N ASP A 342 -27.60 -11.53 4.10
CA ASP A 342 -27.20 -12.54 3.13
C ASP A 342 -25.69 -12.52 2.90
N VAL A 343 -25.09 -11.33 2.97
CA VAL A 343 -23.64 -11.14 2.80
C VAL A 343 -23.11 -10.18 3.87
N VAL A 344 -22.07 -10.61 4.58
CA VAL A 344 -21.28 -9.77 5.49
C VAL A 344 -19.93 -9.47 4.84
N VAL A 345 -19.72 -8.23 4.44
CA VAL A 345 -18.53 -7.76 3.72
C VAL A 345 -17.60 -7.00 4.66
N CYS A 346 -16.43 -7.55 4.93
CA CYS A 346 -15.49 -7.00 5.89
C CYS A 346 -14.51 -6.01 5.23
N GLY A 347 -14.66 -4.71 5.52
CA GLY A 347 -13.69 -3.65 5.25
C GLY A 347 -12.84 -3.33 6.49
N THR A 348 -12.38 -4.35 7.18
CA THR A 348 -11.77 -4.32 8.52
C THR A 348 -10.25 -4.16 8.50
N GLY A 349 -9.67 -3.98 7.31
CA GLY A 349 -8.24 -3.77 7.11
C GLY A 349 -7.50 -5.03 6.69
N TRP A 350 -6.16 -5.00 6.87
CA TRP A 350 -5.24 -6.00 6.34
C TRP A 350 -4.18 -6.35 7.37
N HIS A 351 -3.72 -7.58 7.33
CA HIS A 351 -2.51 -8.02 8.02
C HIS A 351 -1.32 -7.91 7.06
N GLN A 352 -0.20 -7.39 7.60
CA GLN A 352 1.06 -7.32 6.89
C GLN A 352 1.84 -8.59 7.18
N GLU A 353 1.83 -9.55 6.26
CA GLU A 353 2.46 -10.84 6.44
C GLU A 353 3.43 -11.19 5.31
N ILE A 354 4.39 -12.03 5.64
CA ILE A 354 5.42 -12.56 4.74
C ILE A 354 5.37 -14.09 4.85
N PRO A 355 4.32 -14.74 4.31
CA PRO A 355 4.03 -16.14 4.59
C PRO A 355 5.06 -17.12 4.01
N PHE A 356 5.91 -16.67 3.09
CA PHE A 356 6.97 -17.46 2.47
C PHE A 356 8.28 -17.49 3.30
N LEU A 357 8.41 -16.68 4.35
CA LEU A 357 9.51 -16.78 5.31
C LEU A 357 9.08 -17.68 6.49
N ASN A 358 9.98 -18.54 6.96
CA ASN A 358 9.75 -19.32 8.16
C ASN A 358 9.69 -18.44 9.41
N THR A 359 9.21 -18.98 10.53
CA THR A 359 9.02 -18.24 11.78
C THR A 359 10.34 -17.65 12.30
N GLU A 360 11.44 -18.39 12.22
CA GLU A 360 12.76 -17.93 12.68
C GLU A 360 13.20 -16.66 11.93
N LEU A 361 13.07 -16.64 10.60
CA LEU A 361 13.40 -15.45 9.80
C LEU A 361 12.43 -14.31 10.06
N GLN A 362 11.15 -14.60 10.30
CA GLN A 362 10.16 -13.57 10.66
C GLN A 362 10.51 -12.93 12.01
N ASP A 363 10.93 -13.71 13.00
CA ASP A 363 11.37 -13.20 14.31
C ASP A 363 12.62 -12.32 14.19
N ARG A 364 13.54 -12.65 13.26
CA ARG A 364 14.75 -11.84 13.01
C ARG A 364 14.51 -10.50 12.32
N ILE A 365 13.37 -10.32 11.66
CA ILE A 365 13.00 -9.07 10.98
C ILE A 365 11.97 -8.25 11.74
N THR A 366 11.52 -8.72 12.91
CA THR A 366 10.53 -8.03 13.74
C THR A 366 11.11 -7.69 15.12
N ASP A 367 10.47 -6.72 15.80
CA ASP A 367 10.72 -6.42 17.19
C ASP A 367 9.89 -7.33 18.13
N GLU A 368 10.06 -7.17 19.45
CA GLU A 368 9.33 -7.92 20.48
C GLU A 368 7.81 -7.74 20.45
N HIS A 369 7.31 -6.73 19.74
CA HIS A 369 5.89 -6.47 19.53
C HIS A 369 5.38 -6.95 18.18
N GLY A 370 6.23 -7.61 17.38
CA GLY A 370 5.92 -8.11 16.04
C GLY A 370 5.91 -7.04 14.95
N ASN A 371 6.48 -5.86 15.20
CA ASN A 371 6.63 -4.80 14.20
C ASN A 371 7.87 -5.06 13.34
N PHE A 372 7.81 -4.71 12.06
CA PHE A 372 8.97 -4.81 11.18
C PHE A 372 10.09 -3.85 11.61
N ALA A 373 11.20 -4.41 12.08
CA ALA A 373 12.39 -3.69 12.52
C ALA A 373 13.32 -3.41 11.32
N LEU A 374 12.88 -2.56 10.39
CA LEU A 374 13.58 -2.26 9.15
C LEU A 374 14.16 -0.85 9.17
N TYR A 375 15.47 -0.70 8.97
CA TYR A 375 16.07 0.62 8.72
C TYR A 375 15.50 1.21 7.45
N SER A 376 15.00 2.43 7.54
CA SER A 376 14.33 3.17 6.45
C SER A 376 13.13 2.42 5.82
N GLN A 377 12.51 1.46 6.54
CA GLN A 377 11.46 0.53 6.04
C GLN A 377 11.94 -0.34 4.86
N ILE A 378 13.25 -0.53 4.73
CA ILE A 378 13.88 -1.26 3.62
C ILE A 378 14.78 -2.38 4.11
N LEU A 379 15.71 -2.10 5.02
CA LEU A 379 16.81 -3.01 5.35
C LEU A 379 16.62 -3.66 6.72
N PRO A 380 16.42 -4.98 6.80
CA PRO A 380 16.45 -5.71 8.06
C PRO A 380 17.86 -5.68 8.69
N HIS A 381 17.94 -5.82 10.00
CA HIS A 381 19.21 -5.78 10.71
C HIS A 381 19.93 -7.14 10.74
N ASP A 382 19.16 -8.22 10.83
CA ASP A 382 19.68 -9.56 11.17
C ASP A 382 19.51 -10.61 10.08
N VAL A 383 19.00 -10.23 8.90
CA VAL A 383 18.82 -11.13 7.76
C VAL A 383 19.60 -10.58 6.57
N PRO A 384 20.69 -11.24 6.16
CA PRO A 384 21.49 -10.81 5.00
C PRO A 384 20.75 -11.07 3.68
N ALA A 385 21.19 -10.40 2.62
CA ALA A 385 20.68 -10.57 1.27
C ALA A 385 19.15 -10.41 1.13
N LEU A 386 18.53 -9.58 2.01
CA LEU A 386 17.10 -9.30 2.03
C LEU A 386 16.86 -7.80 2.09
N THR A 387 15.93 -7.32 1.30
CA THR A 387 15.41 -5.94 1.38
C THR A 387 13.91 -5.90 1.14
N PHE A 388 13.29 -4.83 1.58
CA PHE A 388 11.85 -4.59 1.47
C PHE A 388 11.59 -3.38 0.59
N CYS A 389 10.62 -3.45 -0.31
CA CYS A 389 10.18 -2.34 -1.13
C CYS A 389 8.67 -2.10 -0.97
N GLY A 390 8.27 -0.84 -0.75
CA GLY A 390 6.86 -0.48 -0.56
C GLY A 390 6.31 -0.74 0.85
N TYR A 391 7.16 -0.91 1.85
CA TYR A 391 6.78 -1.13 3.26
C TYR A 391 6.56 0.19 4.01
N ASN A 392 6.07 1.20 3.29
CA ASN A 392 5.62 2.47 3.86
C ASN A 392 4.26 2.87 3.27
N SER A 393 3.21 2.83 4.10
CA SER A 393 1.88 3.32 3.71
C SER A 393 1.93 4.84 3.49
N SER A 394 1.60 5.29 2.31
CA SER A 394 1.76 6.67 1.88
C SER A 394 0.74 7.06 0.82
N PHE A 395 0.36 8.34 0.80
CA PHE A 395 -0.33 8.92 -0.36
C PHE A 395 0.56 8.93 -1.61
N PHE A 396 1.87 8.99 -1.45
CA PHE A 396 2.85 8.94 -2.53
C PHE A 396 3.44 7.54 -2.71
N SER A 397 2.65 6.48 -2.47
CA SER A 397 3.13 5.08 -2.52
C SER A 397 3.91 4.73 -3.79
N PRO A 398 3.50 5.14 -5.02
CA PRO A 398 4.29 4.84 -6.22
C PRO A 398 5.69 5.45 -6.17
N LEU A 399 5.80 6.74 -5.87
CA LEU A 399 7.08 7.43 -5.78
C LEU A 399 7.92 6.93 -4.61
N SER A 400 7.32 6.68 -3.45
CA SER A 400 8.03 6.13 -2.29
C SER A 400 8.62 4.76 -2.58
N ALA A 401 7.89 3.90 -3.31
CA ALA A 401 8.37 2.60 -3.72
C ALA A 401 9.51 2.71 -4.77
N GLU A 402 9.39 3.62 -5.72
CA GLU A 402 10.44 3.86 -6.71
C GLU A 402 11.73 4.39 -6.07
N ILE A 403 11.64 5.32 -5.12
CA ILE A 403 12.81 5.82 -4.39
C ILE A 403 13.43 4.73 -3.51
N ALA A 404 12.60 3.87 -2.90
CA ALA A 404 13.10 2.68 -2.19
C ALA A 404 13.85 1.73 -3.13
N ALA A 405 13.38 1.54 -4.37
CA ALA A 405 14.09 0.75 -5.38
C ALA A 405 15.44 1.38 -5.77
N TRP A 406 15.51 2.72 -5.89
CA TRP A 406 16.80 3.40 -6.10
C TRP A 406 17.76 3.19 -4.93
N TRP A 407 17.23 3.29 -3.69
CA TRP A 407 17.99 3.05 -2.47
C TRP A 407 18.54 1.61 -2.41
N ILE A 408 17.69 0.61 -2.71
CA ILE A 408 18.07 -0.81 -2.80
C ILE A 408 19.17 -0.99 -3.83
N GLY A 409 19.00 -0.47 -5.03
CA GLY A 409 20.01 -0.58 -6.09
C GLY A 409 21.33 0.09 -5.74
N ALA A 410 21.31 1.26 -5.10
CA ALA A 410 22.51 1.94 -4.60
C ALA A 410 23.19 1.13 -3.49
N HIS A 411 22.43 0.49 -2.60
CA HIS A 411 22.94 -0.41 -1.57
C HIS A 411 23.65 -1.62 -2.18
N LEU A 412 22.99 -2.31 -3.12
CA LEU A 412 23.53 -3.51 -3.77
C LEU A 412 24.77 -3.25 -4.64
N THR A 413 24.91 -2.04 -5.14
CA THR A 413 26.08 -1.61 -5.94
C THR A 413 27.18 -0.96 -5.09
N GLY A 414 27.01 -0.86 -3.77
CA GLY A 414 28.00 -0.27 -2.87
C GLY A 414 28.10 1.26 -2.93
N HIS A 415 27.10 1.95 -3.53
CA HIS A 415 27.08 3.42 -3.64
C HIS A 415 26.40 4.09 -2.46
N LEU A 416 25.90 3.32 -1.51
CA LEU A 416 25.23 3.83 -0.32
C LEU A 416 26.13 3.65 0.90
N THR A 417 26.47 4.76 1.56
CA THR A 417 27.20 4.74 2.82
C THR A 417 26.20 4.65 3.97
N LEU A 418 26.02 3.46 4.50
CA LEU A 418 25.14 3.24 5.64
C LEU A 418 25.77 3.72 6.95
N PRO A 419 24.97 4.25 7.89
CA PRO A 419 25.39 4.43 9.28
C PRO A 419 25.84 3.10 9.92
N THR A 420 26.55 3.18 11.04
CA THR A 420 26.90 1.99 11.83
C THR A 420 25.64 1.19 12.19
N GLU A 421 25.78 -0.11 12.37
CA GLU A 421 24.65 -0.97 12.71
C GLU A 421 23.93 -0.50 14.00
N GLU A 422 24.69 -0.16 15.03
CA GLU A 422 24.15 0.40 16.26
C GLU A 422 23.29 1.64 16.00
N ARG A 423 23.76 2.54 15.14
CA ARG A 423 23.01 3.75 14.76
C ARG A 423 21.75 3.42 13.99
N ARG A 424 21.80 2.45 13.06
CA ARG A 424 20.62 2.01 12.30
C ARG A 424 19.57 1.43 13.23
N ARG A 425 19.96 0.54 14.17
CA ARG A 425 19.05 -0.03 15.17
C ARG A 425 18.42 1.05 16.05
N ALA A 426 19.22 2.00 16.53
CA ALA A 426 18.73 3.12 17.35
C ALA A 426 17.70 3.99 16.59
N VAL A 427 17.95 4.31 15.32
CA VAL A 427 17.02 5.08 14.48
C VAL A 427 15.72 4.31 14.21
N THR A 428 15.82 3.00 13.97
CA THR A 428 14.65 2.14 13.76
C THR A 428 13.79 2.07 15.03
N ALA A 429 14.40 1.83 16.19
CA ALA A 429 13.68 1.78 17.47
C ALA A 429 13.03 3.12 17.83
N GLU A 430 13.75 4.25 17.63
CA GLU A 430 13.20 5.61 17.82
C GLU A 430 11.97 5.86 16.94
N LYS A 431 12.02 5.41 15.66
CA LYS A 431 10.91 5.57 14.71
C LYS A 431 9.71 4.69 15.09
N LEU A 432 9.93 3.44 15.48
CA LEU A 432 8.86 2.54 15.92
C LEU A 432 8.19 3.06 17.19
N ALA A 433 8.95 3.47 18.19
CA ALA A 433 8.41 4.05 19.41
C ALA A 433 7.58 5.33 19.15
N TRP A 434 8.06 6.20 18.27
CA TRP A 434 7.30 7.39 17.85
C TRP A 434 6.00 7.03 17.10
N MET A 435 6.03 6.00 16.23
CA MET A 435 4.82 5.55 15.55
C MET A 435 3.82 4.96 16.54
N ASP A 436 4.27 4.18 17.50
CA ASP A 436 3.43 3.60 18.55
C ASP A 436 2.73 4.69 19.38
N GLU A 437 3.49 5.64 19.92
CA GLU A 437 2.95 6.79 20.65
C GLU A 437 1.93 7.59 19.82
N ARG A 438 2.26 7.89 18.56
CA ARG A 438 1.42 8.69 17.67
C ARG A 438 0.10 8.01 17.32
N THR A 439 0.12 6.69 17.13
CA THR A 439 -1.00 5.92 16.60
C THR A 439 -1.78 5.13 17.65
N GLU A 440 -1.32 5.15 18.91
CA GLU A 440 -1.87 4.31 19.98
C GLU A 440 -1.83 2.81 19.57
N GLY A 441 -0.68 2.35 19.04
CA GLY A 441 -0.45 0.98 18.57
C GLY A 441 -1.03 0.64 17.18
N ARG A 442 -1.61 1.62 16.46
CA ARG A 442 -2.28 1.37 15.16
C ARG A 442 -1.40 1.74 13.97
N HIS A 443 -0.14 1.31 13.97
CA HIS A 443 0.84 1.65 12.93
C HIS A 443 1.11 0.53 11.91
N ALA A 444 0.23 -0.46 11.82
CA ALA A 444 0.30 -1.55 10.85
C ALA A 444 1.70 -2.21 10.82
N ARG A 445 2.14 -2.71 11.97
CA ARG A 445 3.46 -3.37 12.17
C ARG A 445 4.65 -2.51 11.69
N GLY A 446 4.61 -1.19 11.92
CA GLY A 446 5.69 -0.28 11.54
C GLY A 446 5.68 0.18 10.08
N THR A 447 4.65 -0.16 9.30
CA THR A 447 4.53 0.28 7.90
C THR A 447 3.78 1.60 7.72
N ASN A 448 3.10 2.13 8.74
CA ASN A 448 2.38 3.41 8.67
C ASN A 448 3.21 4.54 9.29
N VAL A 449 4.29 4.90 8.62
CA VAL A 449 5.24 5.93 9.11
C VAL A 449 4.60 7.30 9.15
N VAL A 450 4.15 7.79 7.99
CA VAL A 450 3.46 9.08 7.86
C VAL A 450 2.41 8.98 6.77
N PRO A 451 1.20 9.49 6.98
CA PRO A 451 0.14 9.43 5.97
C PRO A 451 0.52 10.05 4.62
N PHE A 452 1.33 11.11 4.61
CA PHE A 452 1.73 11.83 3.38
C PHE A 452 3.12 11.43 2.88
N SER A 453 4.07 11.14 3.77
CA SER A 453 5.40 10.57 3.50
C SER A 453 6.42 11.44 2.76
N ILE A 454 6.24 12.76 2.68
CA ILE A 454 7.25 13.65 2.10
C ILE A 454 8.56 13.63 2.92
N HIS A 455 8.44 13.57 4.25
CA HIS A 455 9.60 13.43 5.14
C HIS A 455 10.35 12.11 4.91
N ASN A 456 9.64 11.01 4.73
CA ASN A 456 10.27 9.72 4.45
C ASN A 456 10.98 9.72 3.09
N ILE A 457 10.39 10.36 2.07
CA ILE A 457 11.03 10.59 0.77
C ILE A 457 12.32 11.37 0.96
N ASP A 458 12.29 12.46 1.73
CA ASP A 458 13.47 13.29 2.00
C ASP A 458 14.56 12.52 2.76
N GLU A 459 14.21 11.66 3.71
CA GLU A 459 15.15 10.80 4.44
C GLU A 459 15.87 9.83 3.48
N LEU A 460 15.13 9.16 2.60
CA LEU A 460 15.71 8.24 1.61
C LEU A 460 16.62 8.95 0.61
N LEU A 461 16.22 10.13 0.14
CA LEU A 461 17.04 10.95 -0.76
C LEU A 461 18.31 11.48 -0.06
N ALA A 462 18.23 11.79 1.24
CA ALA A 462 19.39 12.18 2.02
C ALA A 462 20.39 11.03 2.20
N ASP A 463 19.91 9.80 2.44
CA ASP A 463 20.75 8.60 2.45
C ASP A 463 21.48 8.42 1.12
N LEU A 464 20.80 8.67 0.00
CA LEU A 464 21.36 8.59 -1.37
C LEU A 464 22.29 9.75 -1.72
N GLY A 465 22.37 10.79 -0.88
CA GLY A 465 23.17 11.99 -1.14
C GLY A 465 22.67 12.82 -2.32
N VAL A 466 21.39 12.78 -2.62
CA VAL A 466 20.74 13.47 -3.74
C VAL A 466 19.51 14.24 -3.29
N GLY A 467 18.95 15.05 -4.18
CA GLY A 467 17.70 15.80 -3.91
C GLY A 467 17.18 16.49 -5.15
N VAL A 468 15.91 16.84 -5.12
CA VAL A 468 15.30 17.66 -6.17
C VAL A 468 15.88 19.08 -6.17
N GLY A 469 15.81 19.77 -7.31
CA GLY A 469 16.29 21.12 -7.47
C GLY A 469 15.65 22.11 -6.48
N ARG A 470 16.34 23.23 -6.20
CA ARG A 470 15.85 24.23 -5.23
C ARG A 470 14.50 24.84 -5.64
N ARG A 471 14.22 24.96 -6.94
CA ARG A 471 12.96 25.50 -7.47
C ARG A 471 11.80 24.56 -7.20
N GLU A 472 11.99 23.28 -7.49
CA GLU A 472 11.02 22.21 -7.26
C GLU A 472 10.73 22.09 -5.76
N ARG A 473 11.79 22.07 -4.93
CA ARG A 473 11.68 22.05 -3.46
C ARG A 473 10.88 23.22 -2.90
N PHE A 474 11.04 24.41 -3.48
CA PHE A 474 10.27 25.59 -3.11
C PHE A 474 8.80 25.47 -3.60
N ALA A 475 8.59 24.98 -4.81
CA ALA A 475 7.25 24.80 -5.36
C ALA A 475 6.41 23.81 -4.53
N GLU A 476 7.01 22.73 -4.00
CA GLU A 476 6.36 21.71 -3.17
C GLU A 476 5.80 22.26 -1.83
N TRP A 477 6.21 23.44 -1.41
CA TRP A 477 5.59 24.08 -0.23
C TRP A 477 4.15 24.50 -0.47
N LEU A 478 3.81 24.88 -1.71
CA LEU A 478 2.50 25.43 -2.07
C LEU A 478 1.78 24.59 -3.14
N ARG A 479 2.47 23.65 -3.77
CA ARG A 479 1.91 22.74 -4.77
C ARG A 479 2.05 21.31 -4.32
N PRO A 480 1.11 20.42 -4.71
CA PRO A 480 1.27 19.00 -4.50
C PRO A 480 2.58 18.51 -5.09
N LEU A 481 3.21 17.56 -4.41
CA LEU A 481 4.40 16.90 -4.90
C LEU A 481 4.12 16.26 -6.27
N ASP A 482 5.04 16.51 -7.22
CA ASP A 482 4.99 15.97 -8.57
C ASP A 482 6.09 14.92 -8.75
N PRO A 483 5.76 13.63 -8.90
CA PRO A 483 6.74 12.58 -9.13
C PRO A 483 7.68 12.84 -10.31
N SER A 484 7.23 13.51 -11.38
CA SER A 484 8.05 13.76 -12.56
C SER A 484 9.28 14.62 -12.28
N ALA A 485 9.25 15.45 -11.24
CA ALA A 485 10.39 16.23 -10.79
C ALA A 485 11.56 15.36 -10.25
N TYR A 486 11.28 14.10 -9.93
CA TYR A 486 12.27 13.15 -9.38
C TYR A 486 12.90 12.26 -10.46
N ALA A 487 12.42 12.27 -11.70
CA ALA A 487 12.94 11.43 -12.78
C ALA A 487 14.43 11.61 -13.04
N ALA A 488 14.90 12.86 -13.08
CA ALA A 488 16.31 13.17 -13.27
C ALA A 488 17.20 12.66 -12.12
N VAL A 489 16.68 12.71 -10.89
CA VAL A 489 17.35 12.17 -9.69
C VAL A 489 17.54 10.67 -9.81
N GLY A 490 16.48 9.96 -10.22
CA GLY A 490 16.55 8.51 -10.44
C GLY A 490 17.53 8.11 -11.53
N GLN A 491 17.55 8.86 -12.64
CA GLN A 491 18.51 8.63 -13.72
C GLN A 491 19.96 8.83 -13.24
N GLU A 492 20.23 9.87 -12.48
CA GLU A 492 21.55 10.12 -11.89
C GLU A 492 22.02 8.94 -11.02
N ILE A 493 21.17 8.40 -10.17
CA ILE A 493 21.48 7.28 -9.30
C ILE A 493 21.78 6.03 -10.13
N ILE A 494 20.95 5.73 -11.14
CA ILE A 494 21.13 4.58 -12.04
C ILE A 494 22.45 4.70 -12.81
N GLU A 495 22.78 5.89 -13.31
CA GLU A 495 24.04 6.12 -14.02
C GLU A 495 25.26 5.96 -13.11
N ARG A 496 25.22 6.45 -11.87
CA ARG A 496 26.29 6.24 -10.89
C ARG A 496 26.54 4.76 -10.66
N ALA A 497 25.47 3.97 -10.47
CA ALA A 497 25.54 2.53 -10.26
C ALA A 497 26.12 1.77 -11.46
N ARG A 498 25.83 2.21 -12.69
CA ARG A 498 26.36 1.63 -13.93
C ARG A 498 27.85 1.87 -14.12
N ARG A 499 28.35 3.08 -13.82
CA ARG A 499 29.76 3.45 -14.02
C ARG A 499 30.74 2.66 -13.18
N SER A 500 30.29 2.10 -12.07
CA SER A 500 31.11 1.31 -11.17
C SER A 500 31.12 -0.19 -11.50
N ARG A 501 30.48 -0.58 -12.58
CA ARG A 501 30.61 -1.95 -13.09
C ARG A 501 32.01 -2.11 -13.68
N PRO A 502 32.85 -3.05 -13.17
CA PRO A 502 34.12 -3.34 -13.84
C PRO A 502 33.80 -3.68 -15.29
N ALA A 503 34.56 -3.09 -16.23
CA ALA A 503 34.47 -3.46 -17.63
C ALA A 503 34.70 -4.98 -17.69
N GLU A 504 33.75 -5.72 -18.23
CA GLU A 504 33.91 -7.16 -18.49
C GLU A 504 35.17 -7.31 -19.34
N THR A 505 36.27 -7.74 -18.71
CA THR A 505 37.43 -8.20 -19.45
C THR A 505 36.99 -9.43 -20.22
N GLY A 506 36.87 -9.27 -21.54
CA GLY A 506 36.36 -10.28 -22.44
C GLY A 506 37.13 -11.60 -22.28
N SER A 507 36.49 -12.54 -21.64
CA SER A 507 36.78 -13.95 -21.68
C SER A 507 35.59 -14.63 -22.36
N ALA A 508 35.64 -14.68 -23.66
CA ALA A 508 34.76 -15.51 -24.47
C ALA A 508 35.05 -16.98 -24.16
N SER A 509 34.39 -17.56 -23.19
CA SER A 509 34.25 -19.00 -23.08
C SER A 509 32.97 -19.43 -23.81
N ASN A 510 33.17 -19.91 -25.01
CA ASN A 510 32.22 -20.57 -25.88
C ASN A 510 31.61 -21.80 -25.15
N ARG A 511 30.41 -21.65 -24.58
CA ARG A 511 29.53 -22.77 -24.22
C ARG A 511 28.32 -22.71 -25.12
N GLY A 512 28.31 -23.68 -26.06
CA GLY A 512 27.20 -23.87 -26.99
C GLY A 512 25.88 -24.02 -26.27
N SER A 513 24.97 -23.14 -26.56
CA SER A 513 23.57 -23.27 -26.23
C SER A 513 22.86 -23.95 -27.39
N GLU A 514 22.54 -25.23 -27.22
CA GLU A 514 21.53 -25.87 -28.08
C GLU A 514 20.19 -25.22 -27.81
N GLY A 515 19.69 -24.51 -28.81
CA GLY A 515 18.40 -23.86 -28.79
C GLY A 515 17.26 -24.88 -28.84
N VAL A 516 16.41 -24.86 -27.83
CA VAL A 516 15.09 -25.49 -27.87
C VAL A 516 14.12 -24.46 -28.46
N PRO A 517 13.40 -24.78 -29.54
CA PRO A 517 12.49 -23.81 -30.17
C PRO A 517 11.21 -23.62 -29.30
N VAL A 518 10.96 -22.40 -28.88
CA VAL A 518 9.71 -22.00 -28.25
C VAL A 518 8.63 -21.96 -29.34
N ARG A 519 7.68 -22.89 -29.29
CA ARG A 519 6.47 -22.85 -30.12
C ARG A 519 5.57 -21.70 -29.65
N SER A 520 5.28 -20.79 -30.56
CA SER A 520 4.22 -19.79 -30.49
C SER A 520 2.86 -20.47 -30.32
N LEU A 521 2.16 -20.16 -29.23
CA LEU A 521 0.74 -20.48 -29.01
C LEU A 521 -0.12 -19.21 -29.16
N TYR A 522 -0.16 -18.67 -30.37
CA TYR A 522 -1.19 -17.70 -30.78
C TYR A 522 -1.59 -18.00 -32.21
N GLU A 523 -2.45 -19.03 -32.39
CA GLU A 523 -3.40 -19.15 -33.48
C GLU A 523 -4.52 -20.10 -33.04
N ALA A 524 -5.74 -19.59 -33.22
CA ALA A 524 -7.02 -20.29 -33.21
C ALA A 524 -7.89 -20.18 -31.93
N GLY A 525 -9.00 -19.46 -32.08
CA GLY A 525 -10.25 -19.60 -31.35
C GLY A 525 -10.74 -18.35 -30.70
#